data_172e9efada8bec894efff86ae6d5dcf1
#
_entry.id   172e9efada8bec894efff86ae6d5dcf1
#
_cell.length_a   1.000
_cell.length_b   1.000
_cell.length_c   1.000
_cell.angle_alpha   90.00
_cell.angle_beta   90.00
_cell.angle_gamma   90.00
#
_symmetry.space_group_name_H-M   'P 1'
#
loop_
_entity.id
_entity.type
_entity.pdbx_description
1 polymer ?
#
loop_
_entity_poly.entity_id
_entity_poly.type
_entity_poly.pdbx_seq_one_letter_code
_entity_poly.pdbx_strand_id
1 'polypeptide(L)'
;MEITFLGVGEAFDEEIPNTSMLIRTDIAGEPVTVLLDCGYSVPPRFWRQALQPDTLDCIWISHFHADHAFGLPSLLVRFWEEKRKKDLCFLGQKGIEPFVLKCLDLAYPNFYPRLGFSLRFEEVEPERPLRAFGFSWSTAVNDHPQRDLALRMEAQGKSLFYSGDGRPTSETSTLAKGVDLIVHEAFHLSKDIPGHGTIAGCLEMARACRARSLALVHIQRDIRRERFEEIRELARSVQEVQVLIPETGDRIVI
;
A
#
# COMPACT_ATOMS: atom_id res chain seq x y z
N MET A 1 -14.51 -5.61 4.29
CA MET A 1 -13.03 -5.49 4.15
C MET A 1 -12.56 -4.46 5.16
N GLU A 2 -11.65 -4.83 6.08
CA GLU A 2 -11.04 -3.96 7.08
C GLU A 2 -9.65 -3.52 6.58
N ILE A 3 -9.35 -2.24 6.68
CA ILE A 3 -8.07 -1.64 6.32
C ILE A 3 -7.47 -1.02 7.59
N THR A 4 -6.28 -1.44 7.99
CA THR A 4 -5.52 -0.83 9.09
C THR A 4 -4.31 -0.11 8.53
N PHE A 5 -4.17 1.19 8.78
CA PHE A 5 -3.00 1.96 8.36
C PHE A 5 -1.83 1.69 9.31
N LEU A 6 -0.81 0.95 8.86
CA LEU A 6 0.41 0.69 9.63
C LEU A 6 1.34 1.89 9.64
N GLY A 7 1.28 2.69 8.60
CA GLY A 7 1.95 3.95 8.45
C GLY A 7 1.30 4.75 7.32
N VAL A 8 1.48 6.07 7.38
CA VAL A 8 0.91 7.03 6.42
C VAL A 8 1.93 8.10 6.02
N GLY A 9 3.17 7.99 6.51
CA GLY A 9 4.27 8.92 6.26
C GLY A 9 4.92 8.70 4.90
N GLU A 10 5.61 9.73 4.43
CA GLU A 10 6.46 9.69 3.24
C GLU A 10 7.84 9.10 3.55
N ALA A 11 8.74 9.08 2.55
CA ALA A 11 10.03 8.39 2.63
C ALA A 11 10.90 8.81 3.84
N PHE A 12 10.89 10.07 4.21
CA PHE A 12 11.85 10.63 5.18
C PHE A 12 11.20 11.18 6.45
N ASP A 13 9.92 10.84 6.68
CA ASP A 13 9.23 11.24 7.91
C ASP A 13 9.82 10.48 9.11
N GLU A 14 10.40 11.22 10.04
CA GLU A 14 11.05 10.68 11.24
C GLU A 14 10.05 10.24 12.33
N GLU A 15 8.81 10.73 12.28
CA GLU A 15 7.79 10.46 13.29
C GLU A 15 6.73 9.47 12.81
N ILE A 16 6.33 9.58 11.52
CA ILE A 16 5.25 8.79 10.94
C ILE A 16 5.84 7.68 10.06
N PRO A 17 5.51 6.41 10.32
CA PRO A 17 6.03 5.30 9.53
C PRO A 17 5.62 5.39 8.07
N ASN A 18 6.47 4.83 7.19
CA ASN A 18 6.22 4.75 5.76
C ASN A 18 4.83 4.20 5.45
N THR A 19 4.25 4.70 4.38
CA THR A 19 2.90 4.32 3.94
C THR A 19 2.80 2.81 3.75
N SER A 20 1.90 2.20 4.51
CA SER A 20 1.62 0.77 4.46
C SER A 20 0.26 0.46 5.09
N MET A 21 -0.41 -0.55 4.57
CA MET A 21 -1.73 -0.95 5.06
C MET A 21 -1.82 -2.47 5.22
N LEU A 22 -2.54 -2.88 6.27
CA LEU A 22 -2.93 -4.25 6.47
C LEU A 22 -4.41 -4.40 6.10
N ILE A 23 -4.70 -5.22 5.10
CA ILE A 23 -6.06 -5.51 4.62
C ILE A 23 -6.49 -6.84 5.18
N ARG A 24 -7.66 -6.89 5.80
CA ARG A 24 -8.26 -8.13 6.30
C ARG A 24 -9.67 -8.29 5.77
N THR A 25 -9.99 -9.48 5.34
CA THR A 25 -11.35 -9.84 4.93
C THR A 25 -11.60 -11.31 5.21
N ASP A 26 -12.85 -11.69 5.30
CA ASP A 26 -13.24 -13.09 5.34
C ASP A 26 -13.60 -13.52 3.91
N ILE A 27 -13.01 -14.59 3.41
CA ILE A 27 -13.32 -15.16 2.10
C ILE A 27 -13.90 -16.57 2.32
N ALA A 28 -15.20 -16.70 2.14
CA ALA A 28 -15.91 -17.97 2.30
C ALA A 28 -15.72 -18.65 3.69
N GLY A 29 -15.62 -17.85 4.75
CA GLY A 29 -15.42 -18.32 6.13
C GLY A 29 -13.94 -18.43 6.55
N GLU A 30 -13.00 -18.11 5.64
CA GLU A 30 -11.58 -18.15 5.94
C GLU A 30 -11.00 -16.71 5.96
N PRO A 31 -10.29 -16.32 7.04
CA PRO A 31 -9.68 -14.99 7.10
C PRO A 31 -8.48 -14.90 6.17
N VAL A 32 -8.46 -13.87 5.34
CA VAL A 32 -7.33 -13.52 4.47
C VAL A 32 -6.74 -12.20 4.89
N THR A 33 -5.42 -12.14 4.99
CA THR A 33 -4.66 -10.97 5.40
C THR A 33 -3.61 -10.62 4.35
N VAL A 34 -3.65 -9.37 3.89
CA VAL A 34 -2.74 -8.81 2.87
C VAL A 34 -2.01 -7.61 3.46
N LEU A 35 -0.71 -7.51 3.21
CA LEU A 35 0.08 -6.31 3.49
C LEU A 35 0.31 -5.55 2.18
N LEU A 36 -0.04 -4.28 2.14
CA LEU A 36 0.29 -3.38 1.02
C LEU A 36 1.50 -2.54 1.41
N ASP A 37 2.59 -2.73 0.69
CA ASP A 37 3.92 -2.18 0.91
C ASP A 37 4.54 -2.50 2.28
N CYS A 38 5.87 -2.54 2.33
CA CYS A 38 6.64 -2.82 3.53
C CYS A 38 7.95 -2.02 3.53
N GLY A 39 7.85 -0.72 3.71
CA GLY A 39 8.99 0.16 3.88
C GLY A 39 9.81 -0.14 5.13
N TYR A 40 10.97 0.46 5.24
CA TYR A 40 11.94 0.16 6.30
C TYR A 40 11.44 0.44 7.72
N SER A 41 10.44 1.31 7.91
CA SER A 41 9.84 1.62 9.21
C SER A 41 8.56 0.82 9.52
N VAL A 42 8.07 -0.01 8.59
CA VAL A 42 6.82 -0.77 8.69
C VAL A 42 6.91 -2.02 9.60
N PRO A 43 7.98 -2.83 9.59
CA PRO A 43 8.00 -4.09 10.34
C PRO A 43 7.68 -3.96 11.83
N PRO A 44 8.19 -2.95 12.57
CA PRO A 44 7.79 -2.77 13.97
C PRO A 44 6.28 -2.49 14.13
N ARG A 45 5.65 -1.82 13.18
CA ARG A 45 4.22 -1.52 13.20
C ARG A 45 3.37 -2.74 12.89
N PHE A 46 3.81 -3.57 11.95
CA PHE A 46 3.20 -4.85 11.66
C PHE A 46 3.15 -5.75 12.91
N TRP A 47 4.28 -5.90 13.61
CA TRP A 47 4.36 -6.74 14.80
C TRP A 47 3.55 -6.20 15.99
N ARG A 48 3.30 -4.91 16.07
CA ARG A 48 2.40 -4.32 17.07
C ARG A 48 0.92 -4.71 16.88
N GLN A 49 0.55 -5.26 15.72
CA GLN A 49 -0.80 -5.78 15.52
C GLN A 49 -1.03 -7.13 16.22
N ALA A 50 -0.04 -7.66 16.91
CA ALA A 50 -0.07 -8.94 17.65
C ALA A 50 -0.56 -10.12 16.80
N LEU A 51 -0.19 -10.13 15.51
CA LEU A 51 -0.54 -11.21 14.59
C LEU A 51 0.33 -12.43 14.83
N GLN A 52 -0.28 -13.60 14.67
CA GLN A 52 0.50 -14.84 14.57
C GLN A 52 1.31 -14.83 13.27
N PRO A 53 2.50 -15.46 13.24
CA PRO A 53 3.37 -15.42 12.06
C PRO A 53 2.72 -16.00 10.79
N ASP A 54 1.80 -16.95 10.94
CA ASP A 54 1.09 -17.58 9.82
C ASP A 54 -0.18 -16.81 9.35
N THR A 55 -0.51 -15.68 9.97
CA THR A 55 -1.71 -14.90 9.62
C THR A 55 -1.59 -14.22 8.25
N LEU A 56 -0.39 -13.74 7.89
CA LEU A 56 -0.19 -13.00 6.63
C LEU A 56 -0.15 -13.96 5.44
N ASP A 57 -1.02 -13.74 4.45
CA ASP A 57 -1.13 -14.56 3.24
C ASP A 57 -0.24 -14.07 2.11
N CYS A 58 -0.28 -12.76 1.87
CA CYS A 58 0.53 -12.18 0.82
C CYS A 58 0.92 -10.72 1.11
N ILE A 59 1.93 -10.27 0.39
CA ILE A 59 2.45 -8.89 0.40
C ILE A 59 2.37 -8.37 -1.02
N TRP A 60 1.73 -7.23 -1.21
CA TRP A 60 1.78 -6.43 -2.42
C TRP A 60 2.88 -5.39 -2.31
N ILE A 61 3.71 -5.23 -3.35
CA ILE A 61 4.70 -4.16 -3.47
C ILE A 61 4.39 -3.33 -4.71
N SER A 62 4.07 -2.06 -4.49
CA SER A 62 3.73 -1.11 -5.56
C SER A 62 4.93 -0.83 -6.46
N HIS A 63 6.06 -0.52 -5.83
CA HIS A 63 7.33 -0.25 -6.50
C HIS A 63 8.53 -0.53 -5.57
N PHE A 64 9.75 -0.33 -6.06
CA PHE A 64 10.97 -0.80 -5.39
C PHE A 64 11.76 0.29 -4.64
N HIS A 65 11.15 1.42 -4.31
CA HIS A 65 11.76 2.38 -3.40
C HIS A 65 11.88 1.82 -1.97
N ALA A 66 12.83 2.35 -1.22
CA ALA A 66 13.18 1.84 0.10
C ALA A 66 12.02 1.97 1.12
N ASP A 67 11.30 3.05 1.06
CA ASP A 67 10.15 3.36 1.92
C ASP A 67 8.90 2.53 1.59
N HIS A 68 8.92 1.74 0.50
CA HIS A 68 7.87 0.79 0.12
C HIS A 68 8.30 -0.68 0.23
N ALA A 69 9.61 -0.98 0.26
CA ALA A 69 10.05 -2.38 0.17
C ALA A 69 11.20 -2.79 1.11
N PHE A 70 12.03 -1.88 1.65
CA PHE A 70 13.23 -2.28 2.40
C PHE A 70 12.95 -2.77 3.84
N GLY A 71 11.71 -2.82 4.27
CA GLY A 71 11.31 -3.54 5.47
C GLY A 71 11.25 -5.06 5.31
N LEU A 72 11.16 -5.55 4.06
CA LEU A 72 10.98 -6.97 3.76
C LEU A 72 12.05 -7.88 4.38
N PRO A 73 13.36 -7.57 4.33
CA PRO A 73 14.37 -8.44 4.93
C PRO A 73 14.16 -8.68 6.43
N SER A 74 13.90 -7.61 7.20
CA SER A 74 13.67 -7.72 8.64
C SER A 74 12.36 -8.42 8.97
N LEU A 75 11.32 -8.22 8.16
CA LEU A 75 10.03 -8.91 8.31
C LEU A 75 10.20 -10.43 8.08
N LEU A 76 10.90 -10.82 7.00
CA LEU A 76 11.13 -12.22 6.64
C LEU A 76 11.98 -12.96 7.68
N VAL A 77 13.05 -12.34 8.17
CA VAL A 77 13.91 -12.93 9.17
C VAL A 77 13.18 -13.09 10.51
N ARG A 78 12.33 -12.14 10.87
CA ARG A 78 11.50 -12.30 12.07
C ARG A 78 10.41 -13.37 11.89
N PHE A 79 9.81 -13.52 10.73
CA PHE A 79 8.92 -14.67 10.46
C PHE A 79 9.65 -16.01 10.65
N TRP A 80 10.92 -16.12 10.25
CA TRP A 80 11.74 -17.28 10.54
C TRP A 80 11.96 -17.46 12.05
N GLU A 81 12.31 -16.42 12.79
CA GLU A 81 12.50 -16.46 14.24
C GLU A 81 11.23 -16.92 14.97
N GLU A 82 10.07 -16.39 14.57
CA GLU A 82 8.73 -16.74 15.07
C GLU A 82 8.22 -18.09 14.52
N LYS A 83 9.07 -18.81 13.76
CA LYS A 83 8.81 -20.16 13.23
C LYS A 83 7.58 -20.27 12.31
N ARG A 84 7.37 -19.27 11.46
CA ARG A 84 6.36 -19.32 10.40
C ARG A 84 6.48 -20.62 9.60
N LYS A 85 5.32 -21.21 9.25
CA LYS A 85 5.22 -22.43 8.43
C LYS A 85 4.45 -22.23 7.13
N LYS A 86 3.52 -21.29 7.12
CA LYS A 86 2.70 -20.97 5.96
C LYS A 86 3.54 -20.32 4.88
N ASP A 87 3.40 -20.74 3.63
CA ASP A 87 3.99 -20.06 2.49
C ASP A 87 3.61 -18.57 2.50
N LEU A 88 4.48 -17.71 1.98
CA LEU A 88 4.22 -16.29 1.83
C LEU A 88 4.31 -15.91 0.36
N CYS A 89 3.25 -15.31 -0.16
CA CYS A 89 3.21 -14.86 -1.55
C CYS A 89 3.57 -13.37 -1.66
N PHE A 90 4.42 -13.03 -2.61
CA PHE A 90 4.71 -11.66 -3.02
C PHE A 90 4.01 -11.37 -4.34
N LEU A 91 3.29 -10.27 -4.37
CA LEU A 91 2.60 -9.76 -5.55
C LEU A 91 3.23 -8.40 -5.90
N GLY A 92 3.44 -8.13 -7.18
CA GLY A 92 4.01 -6.85 -7.59
C GLY A 92 4.28 -6.80 -9.09
N GLN A 93 5.03 -5.80 -9.49
CA GLN A 93 5.44 -5.62 -10.88
C GLN A 93 6.49 -6.66 -11.30
N LYS A 94 6.71 -6.76 -12.61
CA LYS A 94 7.78 -7.57 -13.18
C LYS A 94 9.11 -7.35 -12.47
N GLY A 95 9.75 -8.46 -12.09
CA GLY A 95 11.00 -8.45 -11.34
C GLY A 95 10.85 -8.47 -9.82
N ILE A 96 9.64 -8.68 -9.28
CA ILE A 96 9.41 -8.76 -7.83
C ILE A 96 10.24 -9.88 -7.17
N GLU A 97 10.35 -11.07 -7.80
CA GLU A 97 11.14 -12.18 -7.25
C GLU A 97 12.63 -11.83 -7.11
N PRO A 98 13.38 -11.50 -8.18
CA PRO A 98 14.79 -11.17 -8.05
C PRO A 98 15.02 -9.95 -7.14
N PHE A 99 14.09 -9.00 -7.07
CA PHE A 99 14.19 -7.86 -6.17
C PHE A 99 14.13 -8.30 -4.70
N VAL A 100 13.11 -9.04 -4.28
CA VAL A 100 12.93 -9.50 -2.89
C VAL A 100 14.10 -10.37 -2.45
N LEU A 101 14.51 -11.33 -3.30
CA LEU A 101 15.62 -12.22 -2.99
C LEU A 101 16.95 -11.46 -2.86
N LYS A 102 17.19 -10.47 -3.73
CA LYS A 102 18.38 -9.61 -3.65
C LYS A 102 18.37 -8.74 -2.40
N CYS A 103 17.25 -8.14 -2.03
CA CYS A 103 17.13 -7.36 -0.78
C CYS A 103 17.42 -8.23 0.45
N LEU A 104 16.88 -9.45 0.50
CA LEU A 104 17.14 -10.38 1.58
C LEU A 104 18.62 -10.75 1.65
N ASP A 105 19.24 -11.08 0.51
CA ASP A 105 20.66 -11.50 0.48
C ASP A 105 21.61 -10.34 0.82
N LEU A 106 21.31 -9.11 0.42
CA LEU A 106 22.08 -7.93 0.80
C LEU A 106 22.05 -7.66 2.31
N ALA A 107 20.87 -7.84 2.93
CA ALA A 107 20.70 -7.61 4.36
C ALA A 107 21.17 -8.79 5.22
N TYR A 108 20.94 -10.01 4.77
CA TYR A 108 21.26 -11.26 5.47
C TYR A 108 21.81 -12.28 4.47
N PRO A 109 23.12 -12.25 4.17
CA PRO A 109 23.72 -13.10 3.14
C PRO A 109 23.47 -14.60 3.37
N ASN A 110 23.06 -15.30 2.30
CA ASN A 110 22.74 -16.73 2.32
C ASN A 110 21.63 -17.14 3.31
N PHE A 111 20.71 -16.23 3.61
CA PHE A 111 19.64 -16.53 4.57
C PHE A 111 18.42 -17.22 3.94
N TYR A 112 18.14 -16.99 2.66
CA TYR A 112 16.95 -17.53 1.98
C TYR A 112 16.71 -19.03 2.20
N PRO A 113 17.72 -19.93 2.07
CA PRO A 113 17.52 -21.36 2.31
C PRO A 113 17.16 -21.71 3.77
N ARG A 114 17.31 -20.79 4.70
CA ARG A 114 17.07 -20.98 6.14
C ARG A 114 15.66 -20.62 6.58
N LEU A 115 14.85 -19.96 5.73
CA LEU A 115 13.54 -19.40 6.12
C LEU A 115 12.58 -20.46 6.72
N GLY A 116 12.60 -21.71 6.25
CA GLY A 116 11.74 -22.78 6.77
C GLY A 116 10.28 -22.71 6.29
N PHE A 117 9.96 -21.77 5.39
CA PHE A 117 8.72 -21.62 4.65
C PHE A 117 9.04 -21.16 3.23
N SER A 118 8.12 -21.41 2.27
CA SER A 118 8.34 -21.05 0.87
C SER A 118 7.94 -19.62 0.60
N LEU A 119 8.70 -18.93 -0.25
CA LEU A 119 8.29 -17.68 -0.89
C LEU A 119 7.73 -17.99 -2.27
N ARG A 120 6.56 -17.43 -2.58
CA ARG A 120 5.93 -17.50 -3.90
C ARG A 120 5.88 -16.10 -4.48
N PHE A 121 5.92 -15.99 -5.81
CA PHE A 121 5.96 -14.71 -6.50
C PHE A 121 4.98 -14.72 -7.66
N GLU A 122 4.19 -13.66 -7.76
CA GLU A 122 3.23 -13.45 -8.84
C GLU A 122 3.37 -12.02 -9.38
N GLU A 123 3.56 -11.90 -10.68
CA GLU A 123 3.59 -10.61 -11.35
C GLU A 123 2.17 -10.20 -11.75
N VAL A 124 1.75 -9.00 -11.33
CA VAL A 124 0.44 -8.42 -11.66
C VAL A 124 0.69 -7.18 -12.51
N GLU A 125 0.52 -7.33 -13.80
CA GLU A 125 0.75 -6.27 -14.79
C GLU A 125 -0.58 -5.71 -15.32
N PRO A 126 -0.59 -4.47 -15.86
CA PRO A 126 -1.83 -3.84 -16.34
C PRO A 126 -2.66 -4.71 -17.29
N GLU A 127 -1.97 -5.45 -18.20
CA GLU A 127 -2.66 -6.33 -19.16
C GLU A 127 -2.89 -7.75 -18.61
N ARG A 128 -2.48 -8.04 -17.39
CA ARG A 128 -2.54 -9.37 -16.76
C ARG A 128 -3.13 -9.31 -15.36
N PRO A 129 -4.43 -9.03 -15.24
CA PRO A 129 -5.10 -9.07 -13.93
C PRO A 129 -5.02 -10.48 -13.35
N LEU A 130 -4.91 -10.56 -12.02
CA LEU A 130 -4.76 -11.82 -11.28
C LEU A 130 -6.01 -12.06 -10.43
N ARG A 131 -6.36 -13.34 -10.25
CA ARG A 131 -7.29 -13.77 -9.20
C ARG A 131 -6.54 -14.65 -8.21
N ALA A 132 -6.33 -14.16 -7.01
CA ALA A 132 -5.61 -14.88 -5.94
C ALA A 132 -6.15 -14.46 -4.57
N PHE A 133 -6.10 -15.37 -3.60
CA PHE A 133 -6.52 -15.12 -2.22
C PHE A 133 -7.97 -14.60 -2.10
N GLY A 134 -8.85 -14.96 -3.05
CA GLY A 134 -10.24 -14.48 -3.09
C GLY A 134 -10.42 -13.05 -3.58
N PHE A 135 -9.35 -12.38 -3.99
CA PHE A 135 -9.39 -11.04 -4.59
C PHE A 135 -9.19 -11.10 -6.11
N SER A 136 -9.77 -10.12 -6.79
CA SER A 136 -9.33 -9.66 -8.12
C SER A 136 -8.30 -8.55 -7.93
N TRP A 137 -7.17 -8.66 -8.64
CA TRP A 137 -6.04 -7.72 -8.62
C TRP A 137 -5.88 -7.14 -10.01
N SER A 138 -5.96 -5.85 -10.14
CA SER A 138 -5.74 -5.12 -11.41
C SER A 138 -4.85 -3.92 -11.15
N THR A 139 -4.01 -3.58 -12.12
CA THR A 139 -3.01 -2.53 -11.95
C THR A 139 -3.03 -1.53 -13.11
N ALA A 140 -2.47 -0.36 -12.87
CA ALA A 140 -2.16 0.63 -13.89
C ALA A 140 -0.84 1.33 -13.53
N VAL A 141 -0.07 1.74 -14.54
CA VAL A 141 1.19 2.47 -14.30
C VAL A 141 0.88 3.88 -13.83
N ASN A 142 1.55 4.30 -12.78
CA ASN A 142 1.48 5.65 -12.22
C ASN A 142 2.58 6.56 -12.79
N ASP A 143 2.44 7.87 -12.67
CA ASP A 143 3.47 8.84 -13.08
C ASP A 143 4.44 9.07 -11.91
N HIS A 144 5.49 8.25 -11.87
CA HIS A 144 6.54 8.29 -10.86
C HIS A 144 7.90 7.99 -11.48
N PRO A 145 9.04 8.56 -10.97
CA PRO A 145 10.37 8.34 -11.57
C PRO A 145 10.81 6.87 -11.64
N GLN A 146 10.53 6.09 -10.60
CA GLN A 146 10.61 4.63 -10.67
C GLN A 146 9.26 4.08 -11.10
N ARG A 147 9.25 3.02 -11.93
CA ARG A 147 7.99 2.37 -12.30
C ARG A 147 7.20 1.98 -11.06
N ASP A 148 6.02 2.53 -10.92
CA ASP A 148 5.06 2.28 -9.85
C ASP A 148 3.76 1.74 -10.43
N LEU A 149 3.14 0.79 -9.74
CA LEU A 149 1.85 0.23 -10.10
C LEU A 149 0.80 0.58 -9.05
N ALA A 150 -0.11 1.46 -9.43
CA ALA A 150 -1.36 1.59 -8.71
C ALA A 150 -2.15 0.27 -8.78
N LEU A 151 -2.81 -0.06 -7.69
CA LEU A 151 -3.54 -1.31 -7.49
C LEU A 151 -5.04 -1.07 -7.30
N ARG A 152 -5.87 -1.87 -7.94
CA ARG A 152 -7.26 -2.09 -7.57
C ARG A 152 -7.44 -3.51 -7.05
N MET A 153 -7.94 -3.65 -5.83
CA MET A 153 -8.33 -4.91 -5.19
C MET A 153 -9.84 -4.97 -5.02
N GLU A 154 -10.42 -6.11 -5.36
CA GLU A 154 -11.86 -6.33 -5.19
C GLU A 154 -12.13 -7.70 -4.57
N ALA A 155 -12.97 -7.73 -3.55
CA ALA A 155 -13.48 -8.95 -2.93
C ALA A 155 -14.87 -8.71 -2.35
N GLN A 156 -15.80 -9.65 -2.52
CA GLN A 156 -17.13 -9.63 -1.92
C GLN A 156 -17.92 -8.33 -2.17
N GLY A 157 -17.83 -7.78 -3.37
CA GLY A 157 -18.50 -6.54 -3.75
C GLY A 157 -17.91 -5.27 -3.12
N LYS A 158 -16.74 -5.36 -2.50
CA LYS A 158 -15.96 -4.24 -1.96
C LYS A 158 -14.72 -4.00 -2.80
N SER A 159 -14.33 -2.74 -2.94
CA SER A 159 -13.23 -2.33 -3.80
C SER A 159 -12.35 -1.27 -3.16
N LEU A 160 -11.05 -1.50 -3.22
CA LEU A 160 -9.99 -0.60 -2.77
C LEU A 160 -9.10 -0.25 -3.97
N PHE A 161 -8.79 1.04 -4.13
CA PHE A 161 -7.71 1.52 -4.97
C PHE A 161 -6.57 2.04 -4.09
N TYR A 162 -5.33 1.64 -4.38
CA TYR A 162 -4.11 2.15 -3.75
C TYR A 162 -3.17 2.68 -4.83
N SER A 163 -2.75 3.92 -4.70
CA SER A 163 -1.91 4.56 -5.72
C SER A 163 -0.48 4.02 -5.77
N GLY A 164 0.10 3.51 -4.66
CA GLY A 164 1.54 3.55 -4.50
C GLY A 164 2.00 5.00 -4.46
N ASP A 165 3.10 5.31 -5.11
CA ASP A 165 3.57 6.68 -5.32
C ASP A 165 3.28 7.15 -6.75
N GLY A 166 3.18 8.47 -6.92
CA GLY A 166 2.97 9.09 -8.21
C GLY A 166 1.68 9.89 -8.31
N ARG A 167 1.61 10.70 -9.35
CA ARG A 167 0.42 11.52 -9.61
C ARG A 167 -0.62 10.73 -10.42
N PRO A 168 -1.91 11.11 -10.33
CA PRO A 168 -2.96 10.49 -11.12
C PRO A 168 -2.70 10.55 -12.63
N THR A 169 -2.93 9.44 -13.33
CA THR A 169 -2.94 9.34 -14.79
C THR A 169 -4.35 9.03 -15.30
N SER A 170 -4.56 9.04 -16.61
CA SER A 170 -5.83 8.60 -17.22
C SER A 170 -6.12 7.12 -16.92
N GLU A 171 -5.06 6.29 -16.92
CA GLU A 171 -5.11 4.87 -16.67
C GLU A 171 -5.44 4.58 -15.20
N THR A 172 -4.75 5.22 -14.27
CA THR A 172 -5.01 5.05 -12.82
C THR A 172 -6.39 5.60 -12.45
N SER A 173 -6.82 6.72 -13.05
CA SER A 173 -8.17 7.26 -12.88
C SER A 173 -9.24 6.30 -13.43
N THR A 174 -8.97 5.61 -14.54
CA THR A 174 -9.86 4.58 -15.07
C THR A 174 -9.96 3.38 -14.14
N LEU A 175 -8.82 2.95 -13.59
CA LEU A 175 -8.73 1.85 -12.62
C LEU A 175 -9.49 2.16 -11.32
N ALA A 176 -9.48 3.43 -10.87
CA ALA A 176 -10.12 3.88 -9.63
C ALA A 176 -11.64 4.13 -9.74
N LYS A 177 -12.25 4.00 -10.94
CA LYS A 177 -13.68 4.31 -11.11
C LYS A 177 -14.59 3.49 -10.20
N GLY A 178 -15.42 4.19 -9.43
CA GLY A 178 -16.51 3.62 -8.62
C GLY A 178 -16.04 2.77 -7.45
N VAL A 179 -14.80 2.91 -6.99
CA VAL A 179 -14.31 2.16 -5.82
C VAL A 179 -14.92 2.67 -4.51
N ASP A 180 -15.00 1.79 -3.52
CA ASP A 180 -15.46 2.17 -2.18
C ASP A 180 -14.44 3.07 -1.46
N LEU A 181 -13.14 2.80 -1.64
CA LEU A 181 -12.06 3.61 -1.04
C LEU A 181 -10.92 3.80 -2.04
N ILE A 182 -10.51 5.05 -2.23
CA ILE A 182 -9.20 5.41 -2.79
C ILE A 182 -8.25 5.69 -1.63
N VAL A 183 -7.08 5.07 -1.60
CA VAL A 183 -5.93 5.48 -0.80
C VAL A 183 -4.90 6.04 -1.76
N HIS A 184 -4.60 7.32 -1.67
CA HIS A 184 -3.72 8.00 -2.61
C HIS A 184 -2.63 8.79 -1.90
N GLU A 185 -1.40 8.70 -2.40
CA GLU A 185 -0.33 9.60 -2.00
C GLU A 185 -0.69 11.04 -2.39
N ALA A 186 -0.36 11.98 -1.53
CA ALA A 186 -0.75 13.38 -1.68
C ALA A 186 0.34 14.32 -1.15
N PHE A 187 1.51 14.25 -1.79
CA PHE A 187 2.77 14.78 -1.28
C PHE A 187 2.73 16.29 -0.95
N HIS A 188 2.01 17.10 -1.77
CA HIS A 188 1.90 18.54 -1.54
C HIS A 188 0.45 19.03 -1.66
N LEU A 189 0.15 20.22 -1.15
CA LEU A 189 -1.21 20.78 -1.23
C LEU A 189 -1.68 20.97 -2.68
N SER A 190 -0.96 21.77 -3.46
CA SER A 190 -1.30 22.10 -4.84
C SER A 190 -0.08 22.36 -5.73
N LYS A 191 1.14 22.47 -5.13
CA LYS A 191 2.37 22.70 -5.89
C LYS A 191 2.73 21.42 -6.63
N ASP A 192 2.91 21.52 -7.93
CA ASP A 192 3.35 20.42 -8.77
C ASP A 192 4.77 19.99 -8.37
N ILE A 193 4.89 18.73 -7.98
CA ILE A 193 6.16 18.06 -7.66
C ILE A 193 6.28 16.90 -8.65
N PRO A 194 7.32 16.87 -9.49
CA PRO A 194 7.50 15.79 -10.46
C PRO A 194 7.42 14.40 -9.83
N GLY A 195 6.55 13.55 -10.36
CA GLY A 195 6.38 12.18 -9.87
C GLY A 195 5.61 12.02 -8.56
N HIS A 196 4.95 13.06 -8.07
CA HIS A 196 4.13 12.99 -6.86
C HIS A 196 2.78 13.69 -7.05
N GLY A 197 1.75 13.15 -6.38
CA GLY A 197 0.41 13.71 -6.35
C GLY A 197 0.29 14.96 -5.48
N THR A 198 -0.78 15.72 -5.69
CA THR A 198 -1.17 16.81 -4.82
C THR A 198 -2.52 16.52 -4.17
N ILE A 199 -2.76 17.11 -2.99
CA ILE A 199 -4.07 16.99 -2.33
C ILE A 199 -5.18 17.45 -3.27
N ALA A 200 -5.00 18.60 -3.92
CA ALA A 200 -5.97 19.12 -4.88
C ALA A 200 -6.24 18.14 -6.04
N GLY A 201 -5.19 17.58 -6.63
CA GLY A 201 -5.32 16.58 -7.71
C GLY A 201 -5.99 15.28 -7.26
N CYS A 202 -5.69 14.81 -6.05
CA CYS A 202 -6.34 13.62 -5.48
C CYS A 202 -7.85 13.86 -5.22
N LEU A 203 -8.22 15.04 -4.73
CA LEU A 203 -9.62 15.43 -4.54
C LEU A 203 -10.38 15.48 -5.88
N GLU A 204 -9.77 16.06 -6.92
CA GLU A 204 -10.33 16.11 -8.27
C GLU A 204 -10.51 14.69 -8.84
N MET A 205 -9.47 13.86 -8.75
CA MET A 205 -9.52 12.46 -9.18
C MET A 205 -10.64 11.69 -8.48
N ALA A 206 -10.74 11.79 -7.16
CA ALA A 206 -11.74 11.04 -6.40
C ALA A 206 -13.17 11.41 -6.80
N ARG A 207 -13.44 12.70 -7.03
CA ARG A 207 -14.74 13.18 -7.56
C ARG A 207 -15.00 12.67 -8.98
N ALA A 208 -14.04 12.80 -9.87
CA ALA A 208 -14.16 12.34 -11.27
C ALA A 208 -14.38 10.82 -11.35
N CYS A 209 -13.73 10.06 -10.48
CA CYS A 209 -13.89 8.62 -10.38
C CYS A 209 -15.17 8.18 -9.67
N ARG A 210 -15.92 9.09 -9.05
CA ARG A 210 -17.09 8.79 -8.21
C ARG A 210 -16.78 7.78 -7.10
N ALA A 211 -15.61 7.93 -6.48
CA ALA A 211 -15.24 7.12 -5.32
C ALA A 211 -16.13 7.49 -4.12
N ARG A 212 -16.40 6.55 -3.23
CA ARG A 212 -17.15 6.84 -1.99
C ARG A 212 -16.30 7.58 -0.98
N SER A 213 -15.05 7.14 -0.83
CA SER A 213 -14.11 7.70 0.13
C SER A 213 -12.71 7.85 -0.48
N LEU A 214 -11.97 8.84 0.01
CA LEU A 214 -10.57 9.10 -0.30
C LEU A 214 -9.78 9.21 1.00
N ALA A 215 -8.72 8.43 1.15
CA ALA A 215 -7.74 8.56 2.21
C ALA A 215 -6.44 9.17 1.64
N LEU A 216 -6.02 10.30 2.19
CA LEU A 216 -4.79 11.00 1.81
C LEU A 216 -3.62 10.50 2.67
N VAL A 217 -2.62 9.92 2.05
CA VAL A 217 -1.41 9.38 2.70
C VAL A 217 -0.15 9.96 2.07
N HIS A 218 1.03 9.62 2.58
CA HIS A 218 2.33 10.01 2.01
C HIS A 218 2.45 11.55 1.82
N ILE A 219 1.83 12.31 2.74
CA ILE A 219 1.90 13.77 2.73
C ILE A 219 3.30 14.17 3.20
N GLN A 220 3.95 15.08 2.47
CA GLN A 220 5.27 15.60 2.85
C GLN A 220 5.23 16.11 4.31
N ARG A 221 6.19 15.65 5.13
CA ARG A 221 6.18 15.81 6.60
C ARG A 221 6.01 17.26 7.07
N ASP A 222 6.71 18.22 6.44
CA ASP A 222 6.60 19.63 6.86
C ASP A 222 5.21 20.19 6.47
N ILE A 223 4.69 19.84 5.30
CA ILE A 223 3.33 20.19 4.87
C ILE A 223 2.29 19.61 5.85
N ARG A 224 2.44 18.33 6.22
CA ARG A 224 1.54 17.69 7.17
C ARG A 224 1.60 18.36 8.54
N ARG A 225 2.78 18.72 9.01
CA ARG A 225 3.02 19.31 10.33
C ARG A 225 2.57 20.77 10.41
N GLU A 226 2.98 21.58 9.43
CA GLU A 226 2.82 23.04 9.49
C GLU A 226 1.49 23.53 8.88
N ARG A 227 0.91 22.76 7.95
CA ARG A 227 -0.27 23.18 7.17
C ARG A 227 -1.46 22.21 7.33
N PHE A 228 -1.52 21.49 8.45
CA PHE A 228 -2.55 20.47 8.66
C PHE A 228 -3.99 21.02 8.59
N GLU A 229 -4.22 22.23 9.12
CA GLU A 229 -5.56 22.86 9.04
C GLU A 229 -5.94 23.18 7.59
N GLU A 230 -5.02 23.63 6.76
CA GLU A 230 -5.29 23.86 5.33
C GLU A 230 -5.65 22.55 4.61
N ILE A 231 -4.96 21.44 4.96
CA ILE A 231 -5.30 20.11 4.43
C ILE A 231 -6.73 19.74 4.83
N ARG A 232 -7.10 19.98 6.09
CA ARG A 232 -8.46 19.71 6.59
C ARG A 232 -9.52 20.57 5.93
N GLU A 233 -9.22 21.84 5.67
CA GLU A 233 -10.12 22.76 4.95
C GLU A 233 -10.34 22.28 3.52
N LEU A 234 -9.28 21.92 2.80
CA LEU A 234 -9.38 21.36 1.46
C LEU A 234 -10.21 20.05 1.47
N ALA A 235 -9.94 19.15 2.42
CA ALA A 235 -10.71 17.92 2.56
C ALA A 235 -12.21 18.17 2.79
N ARG A 236 -12.56 19.16 3.63
CA ARG A 236 -13.97 19.54 3.90
C ARG A 236 -14.65 20.27 2.74
N SER A 237 -13.89 20.85 1.83
CA SER A 237 -14.46 21.57 0.67
C SER A 237 -15.15 20.65 -0.33
N VAL A 238 -14.84 19.36 -0.31
CA VAL A 238 -15.43 18.34 -1.17
C VAL A 238 -16.53 17.62 -0.40
N GLN A 239 -17.77 17.72 -0.87
CA GLN A 239 -18.94 17.12 -0.21
C GLN A 239 -19.37 15.79 -0.84
N GLU A 240 -18.97 15.53 -2.08
CA GLU A 240 -19.39 14.37 -2.85
C GLU A 240 -18.60 13.11 -2.49
N VAL A 241 -17.45 13.26 -1.82
CA VAL A 241 -16.53 12.18 -1.43
C VAL A 241 -16.19 12.35 0.05
N GLN A 242 -16.26 11.27 0.82
CA GLN A 242 -15.75 11.29 2.21
C GLN A 242 -14.22 11.32 2.18
N VAL A 243 -13.63 12.45 2.56
CA VAL A 243 -12.17 12.60 2.61
C VAL A 243 -11.64 12.32 4.01
N LEU A 244 -10.65 11.46 4.09
CA LEU A 244 -10.01 11.00 5.30
C LEU A 244 -8.53 11.40 5.28
N ILE A 245 -7.99 11.77 6.42
CA ILE A 245 -6.55 12.01 6.64
C ILE A 245 -6.14 11.06 7.76
N PRO A 246 -5.86 9.79 7.43
CA PRO A 246 -5.64 8.77 8.44
C PRO A 246 -4.35 9.01 9.23
N GLU A 247 -4.34 8.51 10.45
CA GLU A 247 -3.19 8.40 11.34
C GLU A 247 -2.71 6.94 11.41
N THR A 248 -1.46 6.76 11.87
CA THR A 248 -0.91 5.43 12.12
C THR A 248 -1.75 4.67 13.14
N GLY A 249 -2.28 3.53 12.79
CA GLY A 249 -3.13 2.69 13.62
C GLY A 249 -4.63 2.82 13.36
N ASP A 250 -5.05 3.81 12.56
CA ASP A 250 -6.45 3.97 12.17
C ASP A 250 -6.97 2.76 11.41
N ARG A 251 -8.27 2.48 11.60
CA ARG A 251 -8.97 1.38 10.94
C ARG A 251 -10.21 1.89 10.22
N ILE A 252 -10.38 1.41 9.00
CA ILE A 252 -11.54 1.71 8.17
C ILE A 252 -12.16 0.37 7.73
N VAL A 253 -13.50 0.32 7.73
CA VAL A 253 -14.27 -0.80 7.17
C VAL A 253 -15.07 -0.30 5.97
N ILE A 254 -14.85 -0.90 4.82
CA ILE A 254 -15.59 -0.62 3.59
C ILE A 254 -16.52 -1.74 3.21
#